data_02e02e1055ee4b06813eaa58b131ce3b
#
_entry.id   02e02e1055ee4b06813eaa58b131ce3b
#
_cell.length_a   1.000
_cell.length_b   1.000
_cell.length_c   1.000
_cell.angle_alpha   90.00
_cell.angle_beta   90.00
_cell.angle_gamma   90.00
#
_symmetry.space_group_name_H-M   'P 1'
#
loop_
_entity.id
_entity.type
_entity.pdbx_description
1 polymer ?
#
loop_
_entity_poly.entity_id
_entity_poly.type
_entity_poly.pdbx_seq_one_letter_code
_entity_poly.pdbx_strand_id
1 'polypeptide(L)'
;ARGRGGVFLTGCPGGAPVTEGFELPTIERRIRAYESFGIHRTGWSGDDEAAAWMRDELAAVGHVLASDTDTEVVVHLITLGLERGDTPAEATKAALARLEGAFALGIVFAGEDDLMIAARQGSPLVGGVGINEAFLASDPLALLQVTDRFIYLEEGDLVELREHGVIRIVDRQGNDVERPIHTFEHGDGAASKGEYRHYMLKEIFEQPAVISAALEGRLSSHGVLVESFGPDALALFQKTRHVHIIACGTSYHAGMVARYWLERYAGVPVQVEVASEYRYRHPVVPEGTLFVTLSQSGETADTLAALRFAKTLNYVGSLAICNVPGSSLVRESDMSLMTRAGPEIGVASTKAFTTQLIALMLLTLSVSKAKGQPEQPEIIGALQALPALCQQVLGLDRQIEVLSQAFAEKHHALFLGRGAHYPIALEGALKLKEISYIHAEAYPAGELKHGPLALVDSEMPVISVAPNDDLLEKLKSNLQEVRARGGQLFVFADQKVGISSQDDIRVLELPEVHEALAPLLYTLPLQLLSYHVAVLKGTDVDQPRNLAKSVTVE
;
A
#
# COMPACT_ATOMS: atom_id res chain seq x y z
N ALA A 1 -24.78 -14.96 31.81
CA ALA A 1 -23.56 -14.54 31.16
C ALA A 1 -23.40 -13.04 31.35
N ARG A 2 -22.50 -12.60 32.15
CA ARG A 2 -22.17 -11.18 32.35
C ARG A 2 -21.11 -10.83 31.32
N GLY A 3 -21.42 -9.89 30.41
CA GLY A 3 -20.47 -9.38 29.41
C GLY A 3 -19.33 -8.64 30.14
N ARG A 4 -18.13 -9.13 29.96
CA ARG A 4 -16.91 -8.37 30.22
C ARG A 4 -16.64 -7.57 28.94
N GLY A 5 -16.66 -6.26 29.04
CA GLY A 5 -16.18 -5.38 27.98
C GLY A 5 -14.72 -5.73 27.69
N GLY A 6 -14.46 -6.28 26.53
CA GLY A 6 -13.12 -6.63 26.11
C GLY A 6 -12.60 -5.54 25.17
N VAL A 7 -11.46 -4.96 25.51
CA VAL A 7 -10.68 -4.21 24.52
C VAL A 7 -10.09 -5.22 23.56
N PHE A 8 -10.54 -5.21 22.31
CA PHE A 8 -9.98 -6.08 21.27
C PHE A 8 -8.81 -5.38 20.59
N LEU A 9 -7.63 -5.95 20.75
CA LEU A 9 -6.45 -5.59 20.00
C LEU A 9 -6.35 -6.54 18.81
N THR A 10 -6.59 -6.06 17.60
CA THR A 10 -6.32 -6.85 16.39
C THR A 10 -4.91 -6.53 15.93
N GLY A 11 -3.99 -7.46 16.18
CA GLY A 11 -2.61 -7.39 15.66
C GLY A 11 -2.53 -7.86 14.23
N CYS A 12 -1.52 -7.41 13.51
CA CYS A 12 -1.13 -8.03 12.24
C CYS A 12 -0.85 -9.52 12.44
N PRO A 13 -1.27 -10.39 11.51
CA PRO A 13 -1.08 -11.83 11.66
C PRO A 13 0.40 -12.20 11.49
N GLY A 14 0.97 -12.77 12.52
CA GLY A 14 2.35 -13.29 12.51
C GLY A 14 2.98 -13.51 13.88
N GLY A 15 2.43 -12.93 14.94
CA GLY A 15 2.88 -13.16 16.33
C GLY A 15 1.98 -14.17 17.05
N ALA A 16 2.50 -15.31 17.42
CA ALA A 16 1.80 -16.22 18.33
C ALA A 16 1.62 -15.52 19.70
N PRO A 17 0.45 -15.65 20.36
CA PRO A 17 0.29 -15.09 21.69
C PRO A 17 1.23 -15.81 22.65
N VAL A 18 2.16 -15.08 23.25
CA VAL A 18 2.99 -15.59 24.34
C VAL A 18 2.13 -15.61 25.60
N THR A 19 1.30 -16.64 25.72
CA THR A 19 0.49 -16.88 26.90
C THR A 19 0.83 -18.26 27.48
N GLU A 20 2.08 -18.48 27.88
CA GLU A 20 2.37 -19.56 28.84
C GLU A 20 3.80 -19.39 29.37
N GLY A 21 3.91 -19.18 30.68
CA GLY A 21 5.06 -19.68 31.44
C GLY A 21 6.08 -18.70 31.99
N PHE A 22 5.78 -17.42 32.18
CA PHE A 22 6.67 -16.54 32.95
C PHE A 22 6.03 -16.08 34.26
N GLU A 23 6.51 -16.63 35.38
CA GLU A 23 6.34 -15.99 36.70
C GLU A 23 7.27 -14.79 36.79
N LEU A 24 6.71 -13.60 36.57
CA LEU A 24 7.43 -12.32 36.62
C LEU A 24 7.58 -11.87 38.10
N PRO A 25 8.73 -11.26 38.49
CA PRO A 25 8.94 -10.67 39.80
C PRO A 25 7.88 -9.62 40.16
N THR A 26 7.71 -9.34 41.44
CA THR A 26 6.57 -8.57 42.01
C THR A 26 6.38 -7.16 41.47
N ILE A 27 7.39 -6.56 40.83
CA ILE A 27 7.37 -5.24 40.19
C ILE A 27 6.69 -5.28 38.82
N GLU A 28 6.84 -6.37 38.07
CA GLU A 28 6.28 -6.56 36.72
C GLU A 28 4.76 -6.77 36.69
N ARG A 29 4.11 -6.93 37.83
CA ARG A 29 2.64 -7.06 37.91
C ARG A 29 1.89 -5.77 37.63
N ARG A 30 2.55 -4.62 37.58
CA ARG A 30 1.88 -3.33 37.45
C ARG A 30 1.78 -2.81 36.02
N ILE A 31 2.59 -3.32 35.08
CA ILE A 31 2.50 -2.94 33.68
C ILE A 31 2.51 -4.19 32.82
N ARG A 32 1.46 -4.41 32.07
CA ARG A 32 1.49 -5.32 30.93
C ARG A 32 1.50 -4.44 29.70
N ALA A 33 2.65 -4.29 29.07
CA ALA A 33 2.70 -3.89 27.69
C ALA A 33 2.22 -5.08 26.86
N TYR A 34 0.96 -5.07 26.42
CA TYR A 34 0.55 -5.99 25.38
C TYR A 34 1.24 -5.56 24.10
N GLU A 35 1.80 -6.53 23.38
CA GLU A 35 2.58 -6.38 22.18
C GLU A 35 2.26 -5.12 21.41
N SER A 36 3.26 -4.30 21.29
CA SER A 36 3.25 -3.14 20.46
C SER A 36 2.70 -3.49 19.10
N PHE A 37 1.70 -2.76 18.67
CA PHE A 37 1.38 -2.71 17.26
C PHE A 37 2.65 -2.25 16.52
N GLY A 38 3.40 -3.22 15.99
CA GLY A 38 4.51 -2.97 15.08
C GLY A 38 5.67 -2.16 15.64
N ILE A 39 6.17 -2.42 16.86
CA ILE A 39 7.59 -2.22 17.07
C ILE A 39 8.29 -3.44 16.48
N HIS A 40 8.21 -3.58 15.18
CA HIS A 40 9.31 -4.16 14.46
C HIS A 40 10.48 -3.20 14.65
N ARG A 41 11.68 -3.71 14.83
CA ARG A 41 12.96 -3.00 14.77
C ARG A 41 12.95 -1.92 13.69
N THR A 42 12.14 -0.90 13.88
CA THR A 42 12.37 0.36 13.23
C THR A 42 13.42 0.97 14.07
N GLY A 43 14.55 0.77 13.59
CA GLY A 43 15.71 1.29 14.24
C GLY A 43 15.34 2.60 14.91
N TRP A 44 15.57 2.70 16.14
CA TRP A 44 16.28 3.86 16.55
C TRP A 44 17.34 4.00 15.49
N SER A 45 17.02 4.86 14.50
CA SER A 45 17.81 4.96 13.30
C SER A 45 19.21 5.36 13.71
N GLY A 46 20.06 4.35 13.80
CA GLY A 46 21.46 4.55 13.83
C GLY A 46 22.15 4.51 15.16
N ASP A 47 21.52 4.53 16.33
CA ASP A 47 22.30 4.47 17.55
C ASP A 47 21.79 3.39 18.51
N ASP A 48 22.27 2.15 18.31
CA ASP A 48 22.35 1.11 19.35
C ASP A 48 22.93 1.68 20.67
N GLU A 49 23.69 2.78 20.62
CA GLU A 49 24.25 3.48 21.76
C GLU A 49 23.18 4.11 22.68
N ALA A 50 22.09 4.70 22.15
CA ALA A 50 21.06 5.34 22.99
C ALA A 50 20.21 4.29 23.74
N ALA A 51 19.87 3.20 23.07
CA ALA A 51 19.18 2.08 23.71
C ALA A 51 20.09 1.38 24.74
N ALA A 52 21.35 1.18 24.41
CA ALA A 52 22.35 0.62 25.30
C ALA A 52 22.53 1.51 26.55
N TRP A 53 22.63 2.83 26.36
CA TRP A 53 22.75 3.77 27.49
C TRP A 53 21.52 3.74 28.42
N MET A 54 20.31 3.67 27.89
CA MET A 54 19.10 3.55 28.71
C MET A 54 19.01 2.21 29.43
N ARG A 55 19.46 1.11 28.83
CA ARG A 55 19.56 -0.19 29.47
C ARG A 55 20.55 -0.17 30.65
N ASP A 56 21.71 0.46 30.47
CA ASP A 56 22.71 0.62 31.51
C ASP A 56 22.19 1.48 32.68
N GLU A 57 21.47 2.56 32.39
CA GLU A 57 20.83 3.40 33.39
C GLU A 57 19.77 2.62 34.19
N LEU A 58 18.91 1.86 33.52
CA LEU A 58 17.89 1.01 34.15
C LEU A 58 18.53 -0.07 35.02
N ALA A 59 19.59 -0.73 34.54
CA ALA A 59 20.33 -1.70 35.31
C ALA A 59 21.00 -1.09 36.55
N ALA A 60 21.52 0.14 36.47
CA ALA A 60 22.14 0.85 37.58
C ALA A 60 21.16 1.16 38.72
N VAL A 61 19.87 1.30 38.42
CA VAL A 61 18.80 1.49 39.42
C VAL A 61 18.09 0.19 39.80
N GLY A 62 18.59 -0.96 39.36
CA GLY A 62 18.15 -2.28 39.80
C GLY A 62 17.10 -2.94 38.90
N HIS A 63 16.77 -2.38 37.74
CA HIS A 63 15.89 -3.04 36.77
C HIS A 63 16.65 -4.15 36.02
N VAL A 64 16.02 -5.31 35.88
CA VAL A 64 16.56 -6.44 35.14
C VAL A 64 15.76 -6.58 33.84
N LEU A 65 16.41 -6.40 32.71
CA LEU A 65 15.80 -6.61 31.40
C LEU A 65 15.93 -8.07 31.01
N ALA A 66 14.82 -8.66 30.55
CA ALA A 66 14.71 -10.08 30.19
C ALA A 66 14.86 -10.32 28.67
N SER A 67 14.79 -9.27 27.87
CA SER A 67 14.88 -9.35 26.41
C SER A 67 15.77 -8.24 25.84
N ASP A 68 16.06 -8.35 24.54
CA ASP A 68 16.79 -7.32 23.78
C ASP A 68 15.86 -6.32 23.08
N THR A 69 14.55 -6.33 23.41
CA THR A 69 13.58 -5.45 22.76
C THR A 69 13.63 -4.04 23.34
N ASP A 70 13.49 -3.04 22.49
CA ASP A 70 13.34 -1.63 22.85
C ASP A 70 12.03 -1.36 23.62
N THR A 71 10.98 -2.12 23.32
CA THR A 71 9.69 -2.06 24.02
C THR A 71 9.83 -2.32 25.52
N GLU A 72 10.69 -3.26 25.92
CA GLU A 72 10.96 -3.54 27.32
C GLU A 72 11.59 -2.34 28.04
N VAL A 73 12.49 -1.62 27.35
CA VAL A 73 13.07 -0.36 27.87
C VAL A 73 11.97 0.66 28.16
N VAL A 74 10.99 0.81 27.26
CA VAL A 74 9.85 1.72 27.47
C VAL A 74 9.05 1.34 28.69
N VAL A 75 8.76 0.05 28.89
CA VAL A 75 8.03 -0.45 30.08
C VAL A 75 8.78 -0.09 31.37
N HIS A 76 10.09 -0.32 31.41
CA HIS A 76 10.91 0.00 32.59
C HIS A 76 11.00 1.50 32.86
N LEU A 77 11.10 2.34 31.83
CA LEU A 77 11.09 3.80 31.97
C LEU A 77 9.78 4.31 32.56
N ILE A 78 8.64 3.79 32.12
CA ILE A 78 7.33 4.10 32.67
C ILE A 78 7.22 3.64 34.12
N THR A 79 7.70 2.41 34.42
CA THR A 79 7.72 1.86 35.79
C THR A 79 8.48 2.77 36.74
N LEU A 80 9.64 3.29 36.33
CA LEU A 80 10.41 4.25 37.14
C LEU A 80 9.64 5.52 37.48
N GLY A 81 8.84 6.04 36.52
CA GLY A 81 7.96 7.19 36.77
C GLY A 81 6.91 6.86 37.83
N LEU A 82 6.22 5.72 37.65
CA LEU A 82 5.20 5.24 38.60
C LEU A 82 5.76 5.01 40.01
N GLU A 83 6.97 4.49 40.14
CA GLU A 83 7.66 4.31 41.44
C GLU A 83 8.00 5.62 42.12
N ARG A 84 8.21 6.69 41.36
CA ARG A 84 8.41 8.06 41.88
C ARG A 84 7.11 8.72 42.30
N GLY A 85 5.95 8.12 41.97
CA GLY A 85 4.60 8.63 42.30
C GLY A 85 3.94 9.40 41.18
N ASP A 86 4.50 9.39 39.96
CA ASP A 86 3.87 9.99 38.78
C ASP A 86 2.57 9.23 38.44
N THR A 87 1.60 9.92 37.87
CA THR A 87 0.41 9.28 37.29
C THR A 87 0.79 8.49 36.03
N PRO A 88 -0.02 7.50 35.60
CA PRO A 88 0.22 6.74 34.36
C PRO A 88 0.50 7.63 33.15
N ALA A 89 -0.25 8.72 32.98
CA ALA A 89 -0.06 9.66 31.87
C ALA A 89 1.26 10.44 31.98
N GLU A 90 1.61 10.92 33.19
CA GLU A 90 2.87 11.64 33.43
C GLU A 90 4.08 10.74 33.24
N ALA A 91 4.05 9.52 33.80
CA ALA A 91 5.11 8.53 33.64
C ALA A 91 5.32 8.15 32.17
N THR A 92 4.21 7.93 31.43
CA THR A 92 4.27 7.67 29.98
C THR A 92 4.87 8.85 29.24
N LYS A 93 4.38 10.06 29.47
CA LYS A 93 4.89 11.27 28.81
C LYS A 93 6.38 11.49 29.06
N ALA A 94 6.83 11.27 30.30
CA ALA A 94 8.25 11.38 30.67
C ALA A 94 9.12 10.33 29.96
N ALA A 95 8.63 9.10 29.84
CA ALA A 95 9.31 8.03 29.10
C ALA A 95 9.39 8.37 27.60
N LEU A 96 8.28 8.75 26.98
CA LEU A 96 8.21 9.09 25.55
C LEU A 96 9.13 10.26 25.17
N ALA A 97 9.30 11.24 26.05
CA ALA A 97 10.21 12.38 25.81
C ALA A 97 11.69 11.97 25.66
N ARG A 98 12.04 10.76 26.04
CA ARG A 98 13.39 10.18 25.96
C ARG A 98 13.58 9.28 24.75
N LEU A 99 12.49 8.93 24.06
CA LEU A 99 12.54 8.04 22.91
C LEU A 99 12.84 8.85 21.64
N GLU A 100 13.69 8.28 20.81
CA GLU A 100 13.97 8.77 19.46
C GLU A 100 13.43 7.76 18.44
N GLY A 101 13.11 8.22 17.21
CA GLY A 101 12.59 7.35 16.15
C GLY A 101 11.06 7.28 16.08
N ALA A 102 10.56 6.26 15.38
CA ALA A 102 9.14 6.09 15.13
C ALA A 102 8.54 5.03 16.07
N PHE A 103 7.38 5.34 16.65
CA PHE A 103 6.64 4.40 17.49
C PHE A 103 5.13 4.62 17.44
N ALA A 104 4.38 3.54 17.68
CA ALA A 104 2.96 3.55 17.99
C ALA A 104 2.73 2.59 19.15
N LEU A 105 2.28 3.10 20.29
CA LEU A 105 2.19 2.37 21.54
C LEU A 105 0.75 2.33 22.05
N GLY A 106 0.34 1.17 22.57
CA GLY A 106 -0.83 0.98 23.41
C GLY A 106 -0.39 0.37 24.74
N ILE A 107 -0.64 1.06 25.85
CA ILE A 107 -0.12 0.75 27.18
C ILE A 107 -1.28 0.54 28.13
N VAL A 108 -1.33 -0.61 28.80
CA VAL A 108 -2.28 -0.95 29.86
C VAL A 108 -1.56 -1.08 31.19
N PHE A 109 -2.19 -0.68 32.28
CA PHE A 109 -1.59 -0.60 33.59
C PHE A 109 -2.28 -1.58 34.56
N ALA A 110 -1.49 -2.41 35.22
CA ALA A 110 -2.03 -3.32 36.22
C ALA A 110 -2.58 -2.52 37.42
N GLY A 111 -3.86 -2.71 37.72
CA GLY A 111 -4.56 -2.00 38.79
C GLY A 111 -5.31 -0.73 38.32
N GLU A 112 -5.24 -0.41 37.02
CA GLU A 112 -6.02 0.63 36.34
C GLU A 112 -6.82 -0.05 35.22
N ASP A 113 -7.82 -0.87 35.59
CA ASP A 113 -8.54 -1.75 34.66
C ASP A 113 -9.36 -1.00 33.62
N ASP A 114 -9.60 0.29 33.82
CA ASP A 114 -10.37 1.18 32.96
C ASP A 114 -9.51 2.13 32.10
N LEU A 115 -8.18 1.99 32.16
CA LEU A 115 -7.26 2.91 31.48
C LEU A 115 -6.37 2.18 30.47
N MET A 116 -6.37 2.67 29.23
CA MET A 116 -5.34 2.43 28.25
C MET A 116 -4.73 3.78 27.82
N ILE A 117 -3.42 3.88 27.77
CA ILE A 117 -2.73 5.04 27.20
C ILE A 117 -2.16 4.65 25.85
N ALA A 118 -2.38 5.52 24.85
CA ALA A 118 -1.85 5.34 23.52
C ALA A 118 -0.98 6.55 23.14
N ALA A 119 0.09 6.31 22.39
CA ALA A 119 0.95 7.38 21.90
C ALA A 119 1.55 7.03 20.56
N ARG A 120 1.76 8.05 19.72
CA ARG A 120 2.40 7.86 18.42
C ARG A 120 3.45 8.92 18.12
N GLN A 121 4.47 8.50 17.39
CA GLN A 121 5.44 9.36 16.72
C GLN A 121 5.94 8.63 15.47
N GLY A 122 5.85 9.25 14.29
CA GLY A 122 6.32 8.63 13.05
C GLY A 122 5.44 7.50 12.52
N SER A 123 5.01 6.56 13.37
CA SER A 123 4.12 5.44 13.00
C SER A 123 2.64 5.80 13.12
N PRO A 124 1.74 5.25 12.28
CA PRO A 124 0.32 5.54 12.32
C PRO A 124 -0.35 4.94 13.56
N LEU A 125 -1.33 5.67 14.11
CA LEU A 125 -2.21 5.20 15.16
C LEU A 125 -3.56 5.91 15.03
N VAL A 126 -4.65 5.16 15.12
CA VAL A 126 -6.01 5.64 14.99
C VAL A 126 -6.86 5.17 16.16
N GLY A 127 -7.63 6.09 16.73
CA GLY A 127 -8.66 5.78 17.71
C GLY A 127 -9.98 5.45 17.02
N GLY A 128 -10.65 4.37 17.41
CA GLY A 128 -12.00 4.04 17.00
C GLY A 128 -13.02 4.45 18.07
N VAL A 129 -14.11 5.09 17.65
CA VAL A 129 -15.18 5.53 18.56
C VAL A 129 -16.38 4.59 18.41
N GLY A 130 -16.61 3.76 19.41
CA GLY A 130 -17.73 2.83 19.47
C GLY A 130 -18.88 3.35 20.32
N ILE A 131 -19.85 2.47 20.63
CA ILE A 131 -20.98 2.76 21.53
C ILE A 131 -20.56 2.35 22.95
N ASN A 132 -20.22 3.31 23.79
CA ASN A 132 -19.67 3.11 25.14
C ASN A 132 -18.35 2.30 25.16
N GLU A 133 -17.60 2.35 24.11
CA GLU A 133 -16.28 1.70 23.97
C GLU A 133 -15.38 2.51 23.04
N ALA A 134 -14.09 2.36 23.22
CA ALA A 134 -13.06 2.96 22.39
C ALA A 134 -12.06 1.90 21.95
N PHE A 135 -11.54 2.07 20.77
CA PHE A 135 -10.64 1.13 20.13
C PHE A 135 -9.35 1.81 19.71
N LEU A 136 -8.31 1.01 19.49
CA LEU A 136 -7.03 1.47 19.01
C LEU A 136 -6.52 0.53 17.93
N ALA A 137 -6.03 1.09 16.81
CA ALA A 137 -5.37 0.32 15.76
C ALA A 137 -4.36 1.18 15.00
N SER A 138 -3.46 0.55 14.25
CA SER A 138 -2.56 1.23 13.32
C SER A 138 -3.24 1.60 12.00
N ASP A 139 -4.36 0.92 11.67
CA ASP A 139 -5.12 1.12 10.44
C ASP A 139 -6.62 1.07 10.75
N PRO A 140 -7.44 2.04 10.27
CA PRO A 140 -8.89 2.02 10.49
C PRO A 140 -9.58 0.75 9.93
N LEU A 141 -9.01 0.12 8.90
CA LEU A 141 -9.57 -1.10 8.32
C LEU A 141 -9.66 -2.26 9.34
N ALA A 142 -8.73 -2.31 10.29
CA ALA A 142 -8.75 -3.31 11.37
C ALA A 142 -9.96 -3.17 12.30
N LEU A 143 -10.54 -1.97 12.38
CA LEU A 143 -11.66 -1.64 13.26
C LEU A 143 -13.02 -1.55 12.56
N LEU A 144 -13.08 -1.66 11.23
CA LEU A 144 -14.35 -1.51 10.47
C LEU A 144 -15.45 -2.52 10.86
N GLN A 145 -15.08 -3.63 11.51
CA GLN A 145 -16.06 -4.61 12.01
C GLN A 145 -16.76 -4.16 13.30
N VAL A 146 -16.20 -3.17 14.00
CA VAL A 146 -16.66 -2.71 15.31
C VAL A 146 -17.04 -1.23 15.32
N THR A 147 -16.49 -0.42 14.44
CA THR A 147 -16.84 1.00 14.29
C THR A 147 -16.48 1.53 12.91
N ASP A 148 -17.26 2.51 12.44
CA ASP A 148 -17.00 3.30 11.23
C ASP A 148 -16.51 4.74 11.55
N ARG A 149 -16.31 5.05 12.86
CA ARG A 149 -15.96 6.39 13.33
C ARG A 149 -14.54 6.40 13.89
N PHE A 150 -13.66 7.21 13.30
CA PHE A 150 -12.24 7.21 13.59
C PHE A 150 -11.72 8.59 13.96
N ILE A 151 -10.77 8.61 14.88
CA ILE A 151 -9.95 9.77 15.24
C ILE A 151 -8.53 9.49 14.79
N TYR A 152 -8.03 10.26 13.81
CA TYR A 152 -6.63 10.18 13.39
C TYR A 152 -5.78 11.02 14.34
N LEU A 153 -4.84 10.36 15.02
CA LEU A 153 -3.94 11.03 15.94
C LEU A 153 -2.84 11.79 15.19
N GLU A 154 -2.43 12.91 15.72
CA GLU A 154 -1.30 13.69 15.19
C GLU A 154 0.03 13.30 15.84
N GLU A 155 1.13 13.81 15.29
CA GLU A 155 2.48 13.52 15.78
C GLU A 155 2.66 14.01 17.22
N GLY A 156 2.98 13.07 18.10
CA GLY A 156 3.22 13.34 19.51
C GLY A 156 1.95 13.42 20.37
N ASP A 157 0.78 13.08 19.80
CA ASP A 157 -0.44 12.91 20.60
C ASP A 157 -0.28 11.77 21.60
N LEU A 158 -0.68 12.01 22.84
CA LEU A 158 -0.89 11.03 23.89
C LEU A 158 -2.39 10.95 24.17
N VAL A 159 -2.93 9.74 24.14
CA VAL A 159 -4.37 9.49 24.27
C VAL A 159 -4.66 8.64 25.48
N GLU A 160 -5.59 9.07 26.31
CA GLU A 160 -6.17 8.27 27.38
C GLU A 160 -7.51 7.71 26.90
N LEU A 161 -7.61 6.41 26.81
CA LEU A 161 -8.84 5.67 26.54
C LEU A 161 -9.35 5.09 27.84
N ARG A 162 -10.62 5.38 28.16
CA ARG A 162 -11.25 4.86 29.39
C ARG A 162 -12.53 4.10 29.09
N GLU A 163 -13.02 3.36 30.07
CA GLU A 163 -14.33 2.72 30.00
C GLU A 163 -15.41 3.71 29.55
N HIS A 164 -16.46 3.18 28.93
CA HIS A 164 -17.57 3.95 28.39
C HIS A 164 -17.21 4.89 27.21
N GLY A 165 -16.09 4.64 26.53
CA GLY A 165 -15.72 5.33 25.29
C GLY A 165 -15.20 6.75 25.51
N VAL A 166 -14.72 7.07 26.72
CA VAL A 166 -14.10 8.37 27.00
C VAL A 166 -12.70 8.40 26.39
N ILE A 167 -12.48 9.37 25.49
CA ILE A 167 -11.19 9.61 24.82
C ILE A 167 -10.72 11.02 25.20
N ARG A 168 -9.56 11.10 25.83
CA ARG A 168 -8.87 12.36 26.09
C ARG A 168 -7.57 12.39 25.32
N ILE A 169 -7.30 13.47 24.59
CA ILE A 169 -6.10 13.62 23.78
C ILE A 169 -5.32 14.81 24.28
N VAL A 170 -4.02 14.60 24.49
CA VAL A 170 -3.07 15.62 24.89
C VAL A 170 -2.02 15.75 23.81
N ASP A 171 -1.80 16.96 23.30
CA ASP A 171 -0.82 17.22 22.25
C ASP A 171 0.64 17.13 22.78
N ARG A 172 1.60 17.25 21.87
CA ARG A 172 3.03 17.24 22.22
C ARG A 172 3.41 18.33 23.23
N GLN A 173 2.69 19.47 23.25
CA GLN A 173 2.92 20.58 24.16
C GLN A 173 2.28 20.34 25.55
N GLY A 174 1.42 19.36 25.66
CA GLY A 174 0.71 19.00 26.90
C GLY A 174 -0.65 19.69 27.06
N ASN A 175 -1.21 20.21 25.97
CA ASN A 175 -2.55 20.81 25.99
C ASN A 175 -3.60 19.74 25.67
N ASP A 176 -4.74 19.80 26.34
CA ASP A 176 -5.91 19.03 25.93
C ASP A 176 -6.41 19.53 24.57
N VAL A 177 -6.57 18.61 23.63
CA VAL A 177 -6.99 18.93 22.27
C VAL A 177 -8.12 18.01 21.82
N GLU A 178 -8.96 18.51 20.93
CA GLU A 178 -9.96 17.72 20.22
C GLU A 178 -9.46 17.44 18.80
N ARG A 179 -9.63 16.19 18.37
CA ARG A 179 -9.37 15.77 16.98
C ARG A 179 -10.68 15.47 16.28
N PRO A 180 -10.83 15.81 15.00
CA PRO A 180 -12.07 15.55 14.27
C PRO A 180 -12.36 14.04 14.18
N ILE A 181 -13.63 13.68 14.33
CA ILE A 181 -14.09 12.32 14.08
C ILE A 181 -14.43 12.22 12.60
N HIS A 182 -13.79 11.28 11.93
CA HIS A 182 -14.04 10.95 10.55
C HIS A 182 -14.92 9.69 10.47
N THR A 183 -16.02 9.76 9.71
CA THR A 183 -16.86 8.60 9.45
C THR A 183 -16.43 7.94 8.13
N PHE A 184 -16.23 6.66 8.17
CA PHE A 184 -15.85 5.87 7.00
C PHE A 184 -17.15 5.44 6.29
N GLU A 185 -17.54 6.18 5.26
CA GLU A 185 -18.76 5.91 4.49
C GLU A 185 -18.57 4.68 3.60
N HIS A 186 -18.87 3.51 4.12
CA HIS A 186 -18.92 2.28 3.32
C HIS A 186 -20.15 1.47 3.76
N GLY A 187 -20.89 0.95 2.76
CA GLY A 187 -22.12 0.16 3.01
C GLY A 187 -21.84 -1.12 3.80
N ASP A 188 -22.86 -1.60 4.50
CA ASP A 188 -22.88 -2.87 5.20
C ASP A 188 -22.38 -4.00 4.27
N GLY A 189 -21.33 -4.71 4.68
CA GLY A 189 -20.75 -5.82 3.91
C GLY A 189 -19.45 -5.49 3.15
N ALA A 190 -18.97 -4.24 3.13
CA ALA A 190 -17.69 -3.90 2.46
C ALA A 190 -16.49 -4.69 3.04
N ALA A 191 -16.49 -4.97 4.34
CA ALA A 191 -15.49 -5.78 5.03
C ALA A 191 -15.77 -7.29 5.02
N SER A 192 -16.86 -7.76 4.38
CA SER A 192 -17.16 -9.19 4.30
C SER A 192 -16.68 -9.81 2.98
N LYS A 193 -16.35 -11.10 2.99
CA LYS A 193 -15.98 -11.83 1.75
C LYS A 193 -17.17 -12.04 0.81
N GLY A 194 -18.40 -11.93 1.30
CA GLY A 194 -19.59 -12.27 0.54
C GLY A 194 -19.55 -13.72 0.03
N GLU A 195 -19.82 -13.93 -1.24
CA GLU A 195 -19.81 -15.25 -1.90
C GLU A 195 -18.38 -15.73 -2.29
N TYR A 196 -17.37 -14.87 -2.16
CA TYR A 196 -16.01 -15.18 -2.58
C TYR A 196 -15.24 -15.98 -1.52
N ARG A 197 -14.40 -16.89 -1.99
CA ARG A 197 -13.57 -17.72 -1.13
C ARG A 197 -12.51 -16.90 -0.37
N HIS A 198 -11.93 -15.88 -1.04
CA HIS A 198 -10.87 -15.03 -0.53
C HIS A 198 -11.18 -13.56 -0.78
N TYR A 199 -10.65 -12.67 0.05
CA TYR A 199 -10.76 -11.23 -0.16
C TYR A 199 -10.14 -10.80 -1.48
N MET A 200 -8.95 -11.29 -1.80
CA MET A 200 -8.29 -10.97 -3.07
C MET A 200 -9.17 -11.27 -4.28
N LEU A 201 -9.87 -12.41 -4.31
CA LEU A 201 -10.78 -12.72 -5.42
C LEU A 201 -11.94 -11.73 -5.50
N LYS A 202 -12.57 -11.41 -4.36
CA LYS A 202 -13.61 -10.38 -4.28
C LYS A 202 -13.08 -9.05 -4.84
N GLU A 203 -11.92 -8.62 -4.39
CA GLU A 203 -11.31 -7.36 -4.76
C GLU A 203 -10.94 -7.30 -6.25
N ILE A 204 -10.55 -8.43 -6.85
CA ILE A 204 -10.36 -8.54 -8.31
C ILE A 204 -11.70 -8.34 -9.04
N PHE A 205 -12.77 -8.97 -8.57
CA PHE A 205 -14.09 -8.86 -9.20
C PHE A 205 -14.81 -7.52 -8.93
N GLU A 206 -14.40 -6.78 -7.91
CA GLU A 206 -14.91 -5.43 -7.64
C GLU A 206 -14.35 -4.35 -8.59
N GLN A 207 -13.27 -4.64 -9.34
CA GLN A 207 -12.57 -3.64 -10.15
C GLN A 207 -13.48 -2.88 -11.14
N PRO A 208 -14.44 -3.47 -11.85
CA PRO A 208 -15.35 -2.71 -12.71
C PRO A 208 -16.13 -1.63 -11.95
N ALA A 209 -16.63 -1.98 -10.76
CA ALA A 209 -17.41 -1.07 -9.94
C ALA A 209 -16.56 0.07 -9.34
N VAL A 210 -15.37 -0.25 -8.81
CA VAL A 210 -14.50 0.76 -8.21
C VAL A 210 -13.85 1.66 -9.26
N ILE A 211 -13.64 1.19 -10.50
CA ILE A 211 -13.21 2.02 -11.62
C ILE A 211 -14.33 3.04 -11.96
N SER A 212 -15.58 2.61 -12.00
CA SER A 212 -16.72 3.51 -12.18
C SER A 212 -16.78 4.58 -11.10
N ALA A 213 -16.66 4.17 -9.82
CA ALA A 213 -16.64 5.08 -8.68
C ALA A 213 -15.43 6.06 -8.70
N ALA A 214 -14.27 5.60 -9.18
CA ALA A 214 -13.09 6.45 -9.33
C ALA A 214 -13.27 7.52 -10.40
N LEU A 215 -14.08 7.29 -11.42
CA LEU A 215 -14.37 8.23 -12.51
C LEU A 215 -15.54 9.17 -12.17
N GLU A 216 -16.46 8.75 -11.29
CA GLU A 216 -17.67 9.50 -10.95
C GLU A 216 -17.36 10.89 -10.40
N GLY A 217 -17.97 11.94 -11.02
CA GLY A 217 -17.76 13.34 -10.63
C GLY A 217 -16.38 13.91 -10.97
N ARG A 218 -15.55 13.17 -11.74
CA ARG A 218 -14.20 13.62 -12.15
C ARG A 218 -14.03 13.68 -13.66
N LEU A 219 -14.94 13.04 -14.37
CA LEU A 219 -14.94 12.97 -15.83
C LEU A 219 -16.31 13.42 -16.34
N SER A 220 -16.30 14.30 -17.33
CA SER A 220 -17.47 14.72 -18.08
C SER A 220 -17.39 14.25 -19.53
N SER A 221 -18.45 14.44 -20.32
CA SER A 221 -18.41 14.20 -21.78
C SER A 221 -17.41 15.09 -22.52
N HIS A 222 -16.95 16.17 -21.88
CA HIS A 222 -16.06 17.18 -22.48
C HIS A 222 -14.63 17.13 -21.91
N GLY A 223 -14.34 16.20 -20.99
CA GLY A 223 -12.99 16.05 -20.44
C GLY A 223 -12.94 15.88 -18.93
N VAL A 224 -11.73 15.93 -18.40
CA VAL A 224 -11.45 15.81 -16.99
C VAL A 224 -11.81 17.10 -16.23
N LEU A 225 -12.33 16.95 -15.01
CA LEU A 225 -12.59 18.04 -14.07
C LEU A 225 -11.34 18.24 -13.20
N VAL A 226 -10.52 19.24 -13.54
CA VAL A 226 -9.24 19.54 -12.88
C VAL A 226 -9.45 19.84 -11.39
N GLU A 227 -10.58 20.46 -11.06
CA GLU A 227 -10.98 20.83 -9.69
C GLU A 227 -11.15 19.62 -8.76
N SER A 228 -11.23 18.41 -9.33
CA SER A 228 -11.25 17.16 -8.54
C SER A 228 -9.96 16.93 -7.74
N PHE A 229 -8.87 17.59 -8.09
CA PHE A 229 -7.59 17.58 -7.37
C PHE A 229 -7.50 18.67 -6.29
N GLY A 230 -8.45 19.59 -6.25
CA GLY A 230 -8.50 20.70 -5.32
C GLY A 230 -8.64 22.06 -6.04
N PRO A 231 -8.98 23.13 -5.31
CA PRO A 231 -9.28 24.44 -5.89
C PRO A 231 -8.06 25.07 -6.60
N ASP A 232 -6.86 24.79 -6.12
CA ASP A 232 -5.61 25.37 -6.65
C ASP A 232 -4.95 24.49 -7.73
N ALA A 233 -5.55 23.34 -8.07
CA ALA A 233 -4.97 22.35 -8.96
C ALA A 233 -4.60 22.91 -10.33
N LEU A 234 -5.49 23.68 -10.96
CA LEU A 234 -5.23 24.25 -12.28
C LEU A 234 -3.99 25.16 -12.25
N ALA A 235 -3.89 26.05 -11.27
CA ALA A 235 -2.77 26.97 -11.13
C ALA A 235 -1.44 26.24 -10.87
N LEU A 236 -1.48 25.16 -10.08
CA LEU A 236 -0.30 24.34 -9.81
C LEU A 236 0.13 23.55 -11.06
N PHE A 237 -0.80 22.93 -11.75
CA PHE A 237 -0.50 22.17 -12.98
C PHE A 237 0.01 23.07 -14.11
N GLN A 238 -0.44 24.32 -14.21
CA GLN A 238 0.13 25.31 -15.12
C GLN A 238 1.60 25.61 -14.84
N LYS A 239 2.01 25.64 -13.57
CA LYS A 239 3.41 25.86 -13.16
C LYS A 239 4.27 24.61 -13.30
N THR A 240 3.66 23.42 -13.32
CA THR A 240 4.37 22.14 -13.36
C THR A 240 5.14 21.99 -14.68
N ARG A 241 6.46 21.82 -14.61
CA ARG A 241 7.36 21.58 -15.75
C ARG A 241 7.93 20.17 -15.75
N HIS A 242 7.98 19.54 -14.58
CA HIS A 242 8.45 18.20 -14.33
C HIS A 242 7.53 17.52 -13.31
N VAL A 243 7.45 16.22 -13.33
CA VAL A 243 6.74 15.43 -12.32
C VAL A 243 7.72 14.45 -11.70
N HIS A 244 7.73 14.37 -10.37
CA HIS A 244 8.51 13.41 -9.63
C HIS A 244 7.57 12.52 -8.82
N ILE A 245 7.45 11.24 -9.18
CA ILE A 245 6.56 10.27 -8.55
C ILE A 245 7.35 9.39 -7.60
N ILE A 246 6.90 9.32 -6.36
CA ILE A 246 7.53 8.54 -5.29
C ILE A 246 6.54 7.53 -4.73
N ALA A 247 6.93 6.27 -4.69
CA ALA A 247 6.08 5.18 -4.19
C ALA A 247 6.89 3.93 -3.84
N CYS A 248 6.23 2.92 -3.27
CA CYS A 248 6.77 1.59 -3.00
C CYS A 248 5.94 0.50 -3.70
N GLY A 249 6.57 -0.63 -4.04
CA GLY A 249 5.93 -1.85 -4.52
C GLY A 249 4.95 -1.63 -5.69
N THR A 250 3.74 -2.13 -5.54
CA THR A 250 2.64 -2.00 -6.51
C THR A 250 2.39 -0.55 -6.94
N SER A 251 2.39 0.40 -6.00
CA SER A 251 2.23 1.83 -6.30
C SER A 251 3.40 2.39 -7.12
N TYR A 252 4.61 1.92 -6.91
CA TYR A 252 5.77 2.28 -7.74
C TYR A 252 5.57 1.82 -9.19
N HIS A 253 5.05 0.61 -9.42
CA HIS A 253 4.73 0.12 -10.76
C HIS A 253 3.64 0.98 -11.44
N ALA A 254 2.63 1.45 -10.69
CA ALA A 254 1.65 2.40 -11.23
C ALA A 254 2.30 3.73 -11.65
N GLY A 255 3.22 4.25 -10.85
CA GLY A 255 4.01 5.43 -11.20
C GLY A 255 4.83 5.25 -12.47
N MET A 256 5.42 4.06 -12.67
CA MET A 256 6.17 3.74 -13.88
C MET A 256 5.29 3.74 -15.14
N VAL A 257 4.02 3.32 -15.05
CA VAL A 257 3.05 3.44 -16.14
C VAL A 257 2.75 4.91 -16.42
N ALA A 258 2.49 5.69 -15.37
CA ALA A 258 2.15 7.11 -15.47
C ALA A 258 3.24 7.93 -16.16
N ARG A 259 4.51 7.55 -16.03
CA ARG A 259 5.62 8.20 -16.75
C ARG A 259 5.35 8.22 -18.25
N TYR A 260 4.98 7.07 -18.84
CA TYR A 260 4.68 6.99 -20.27
C TYR A 260 3.49 7.88 -20.66
N TRP A 261 2.47 7.96 -19.83
CA TRP A 261 1.28 8.78 -20.09
C TRP A 261 1.56 10.28 -20.00
N LEU A 262 2.21 10.73 -18.92
CA LEU A 262 2.53 12.14 -18.70
C LEU A 262 3.49 12.67 -19.77
N GLU A 263 4.51 11.89 -20.14
CA GLU A 263 5.44 12.26 -21.20
C GLU A 263 4.73 12.35 -22.56
N ARG A 264 3.88 11.36 -22.89
CA ARG A 264 3.20 11.29 -24.19
C ARG A 264 2.07 12.31 -24.34
N TYR A 265 1.19 12.43 -23.34
CA TYR A 265 -0.05 13.19 -23.46
C TYR A 265 0.03 14.58 -22.83
N ALA A 266 0.86 14.78 -21.82
CA ALA A 266 1.04 16.09 -21.19
C ALA A 266 2.34 16.80 -21.59
N GLY A 267 3.28 16.09 -22.23
CA GLY A 267 4.57 16.65 -22.66
C GLY A 267 5.46 17.07 -21.48
N VAL A 268 5.33 16.40 -20.33
CA VAL A 268 6.03 16.74 -19.09
C VAL A 268 6.99 15.60 -18.74
N PRO A 269 8.32 15.88 -18.59
CA PRO A 269 9.28 14.88 -18.15
C PRO A 269 8.94 14.33 -16.76
N VAL A 270 9.12 13.01 -16.57
CA VAL A 270 8.75 12.32 -15.34
C VAL A 270 9.89 11.49 -14.81
N GLN A 271 10.17 11.64 -13.53
CA GLN A 271 11.04 10.76 -12.76
C GLN A 271 10.17 9.93 -11.81
N VAL A 272 10.49 8.64 -11.67
CA VAL A 272 9.79 7.72 -10.77
C VAL A 272 10.82 7.02 -9.92
N GLU A 273 10.69 7.09 -8.60
CA GLU A 273 11.65 6.49 -7.67
C GLU A 273 10.95 5.72 -6.56
N VAL A 274 11.65 4.72 -6.03
CA VAL A 274 11.26 4.01 -4.82
C VAL A 274 11.48 4.92 -3.62
N ALA A 275 10.50 4.99 -2.72
CA ALA A 275 10.51 5.95 -1.61
C ALA A 275 11.68 5.71 -0.64
N SER A 276 12.04 4.44 -0.35
CA SER A 276 13.17 4.08 0.51
C SER A 276 14.51 4.61 -0.03
N GLU A 277 14.67 4.62 -1.36
CA GLU A 277 15.91 5.10 -1.99
C GLU A 277 15.95 6.63 -2.07
N TYR A 278 14.78 7.25 -2.37
CA TYR A 278 14.68 8.69 -2.50
C TYR A 278 15.01 9.42 -1.20
N ARG A 279 14.52 8.95 -0.06
CA ARG A 279 14.65 9.64 1.24
C ARG A 279 16.09 9.80 1.74
N TYR A 280 17.00 8.98 1.26
CA TYR A 280 18.42 8.96 1.72
C TYR A 280 19.40 9.57 0.73
N ARG A 281 18.97 9.90 -0.47
CA ARG A 281 19.85 10.51 -1.44
C ARG A 281 19.74 12.05 -1.44
N HIS A 282 20.63 12.72 -2.14
CA HIS A 282 20.58 14.17 -2.39
C HIS A 282 20.00 14.44 -3.80
N PRO A 283 18.67 14.55 -3.97
CA PRO A 283 18.07 14.75 -5.27
C PRO A 283 18.30 16.16 -5.78
N VAL A 284 18.59 16.28 -7.07
CA VAL A 284 18.49 17.56 -7.77
C VAL A 284 17.05 17.76 -8.21
N VAL A 285 16.43 18.83 -7.75
CA VAL A 285 15.03 19.15 -8.06
C VAL A 285 15.01 20.27 -9.13
N PRO A 286 14.64 19.96 -10.40
CA PRO A 286 14.48 20.98 -11.43
C PRO A 286 13.36 21.95 -11.06
N GLU A 287 13.50 23.22 -11.50
CA GLU A 287 12.46 24.24 -11.29
C GLU A 287 11.12 23.82 -11.90
N GLY A 288 10.03 23.98 -11.17
CA GLY A 288 8.70 23.60 -11.64
C GLY A 288 8.38 22.12 -11.48
N THR A 289 9.08 21.39 -10.61
CA THR A 289 8.80 19.98 -10.34
C THR A 289 7.65 19.82 -9.34
N LEU A 290 6.59 19.10 -9.75
CA LEU A 290 5.51 18.62 -8.89
C LEU A 290 5.93 17.31 -8.21
N PHE A 291 5.81 17.24 -6.91
CA PHE A 291 6.05 16.01 -6.13
C PHE A 291 4.75 15.22 -6.01
N VAL A 292 4.73 13.97 -6.44
CA VAL A 292 3.55 13.10 -6.40
C VAL A 292 3.85 11.85 -5.59
N THR A 293 3.04 11.57 -4.59
CA THR A 293 3.13 10.32 -3.81
C THR A 293 1.95 9.41 -4.12
N LEU A 294 2.22 8.10 -4.20
CA LEU A 294 1.21 7.07 -4.39
C LEU A 294 1.24 6.12 -3.20
N SER A 295 0.09 5.88 -2.58
CA SER A 295 -0.04 4.90 -1.50
C SER A 295 -1.48 4.40 -1.41
N GLN A 296 -1.67 3.12 -1.11
CA GLN A 296 -2.99 2.60 -0.81
C GLN A 296 -3.44 3.07 0.59
N SER A 297 -2.64 2.83 1.62
CA SER A 297 -2.97 3.17 3.02
C SER A 297 -2.75 4.65 3.35
N GLY A 298 -1.82 5.31 2.66
CA GLY A 298 -1.36 6.66 3.02
C GLY A 298 -0.52 6.72 4.30
N GLU A 299 -0.09 5.56 4.81
CA GLU A 299 0.68 5.42 6.05
C GLU A 299 2.01 4.66 5.82
N THR A 300 2.42 4.46 4.57
CA THR A 300 3.71 3.83 4.26
C THR A 300 4.85 4.70 4.77
N ALA A 301 5.65 4.17 5.69
CA ALA A 301 6.69 4.92 6.40
C ALA A 301 7.67 5.63 5.47
N ASP A 302 8.23 4.90 4.49
CA ASP A 302 9.16 5.47 3.52
C ASP A 302 8.55 6.58 2.67
N THR A 303 7.28 6.41 2.24
CA THR A 303 6.58 7.41 1.42
C THR A 303 6.31 8.69 2.21
N LEU A 304 5.92 8.56 3.48
CA LEU A 304 5.75 9.70 4.39
C LEU A 304 7.07 10.43 4.64
N ALA A 305 8.14 9.68 4.94
CA ALA A 305 9.45 10.27 5.14
C ALA A 305 9.97 10.97 3.88
N ALA A 306 9.73 10.38 2.71
CA ALA A 306 10.04 11.00 1.42
C ALA A 306 9.27 12.31 1.20
N LEU A 307 7.97 12.36 1.53
CA LEU A 307 7.17 13.60 1.46
C LEU A 307 7.71 14.67 2.40
N ARG A 308 8.00 14.30 3.66
CA ARG A 308 8.55 15.23 4.67
C ARG A 308 9.91 15.78 4.23
N PHE A 309 10.76 14.93 3.68
CA PHE A 309 12.03 15.36 3.09
C PHE A 309 11.83 16.27 1.88
N ALA A 310 10.92 15.94 0.96
CA ALA A 310 10.60 16.76 -0.21
C ALA A 310 10.14 18.18 0.17
N LYS A 311 9.41 18.35 1.27
CA LYS A 311 9.00 19.66 1.79
C LYS A 311 10.16 20.58 2.18
N THR A 312 11.35 20.03 2.39
CA THR A 312 12.57 20.82 2.63
C THR A 312 13.26 21.25 1.34
N LEU A 313 12.76 20.80 0.18
CA LEU A 313 13.32 21.04 -1.14
C LEU A 313 12.41 21.95 -1.99
N ASN A 314 12.89 22.37 -3.17
CA ASN A 314 12.22 23.36 -4.02
C ASN A 314 11.19 22.76 -4.99
N TYR A 315 10.29 21.89 -4.51
CA TYR A 315 9.13 21.45 -5.29
C TYR A 315 8.07 22.56 -5.36
N VAL A 316 7.32 22.64 -6.47
CA VAL A 316 6.26 23.64 -6.61
C VAL A 316 5.00 23.31 -5.82
N GLY A 317 4.88 22.09 -5.35
CA GLY A 317 3.80 21.57 -4.52
C GLY A 317 3.85 20.04 -4.46
N SER A 318 3.02 19.47 -3.60
CA SER A 318 2.88 18.04 -3.36
C SER A 318 1.45 17.58 -3.60
N LEU A 319 1.31 16.40 -4.24
CA LEU A 319 0.03 15.72 -4.50
C LEU A 319 0.09 14.30 -3.95
N ALA A 320 -0.84 13.94 -3.08
CA ALA A 320 -1.05 12.56 -2.65
C ALA A 320 -2.16 11.90 -3.48
N ILE A 321 -1.88 10.75 -4.10
CA ILE A 321 -2.89 9.85 -4.64
C ILE A 321 -3.01 8.68 -3.67
N CYS A 322 -4.13 8.61 -2.95
CA CYS A 322 -4.30 7.71 -1.82
C CYS A 322 -5.72 7.13 -1.77
N ASN A 323 -5.89 5.98 -1.11
CA ASN A 323 -7.21 5.36 -0.97
C ASN A 323 -7.87 5.64 0.38
N VAL A 324 -7.10 5.90 1.44
CA VAL A 324 -7.63 6.12 2.79
C VAL A 324 -7.77 7.60 3.08
N PRO A 325 -9.01 8.12 3.20
CA PRO A 325 -9.25 9.51 3.59
C PRO A 325 -8.69 9.80 4.98
N GLY A 326 -8.12 10.99 5.18
CA GLY A 326 -7.59 11.40 6.48
C GLY A 326 -6.27 10.75 6.89
N SER A 327 -5.67 9.89 6.05
CA SER A 327 -4.32 9.35 6.29
C SER A 327 -3.25 10.44 6.39
N SER A 328 -2.12 10.11 7.00
CA SER A 328 -1.00 11.05 7.19
C SER A 328 -0.53 11.67 5.87
N LEU A 329 -0.42 10.85 4.83
CA LEU A 329 -0.01 11.31 3.50
C LEU A 329 -0.97 12.36 2.92
N VAL A 330 -2.29 12.15 3.10
CA VAL A 330 -3.34 13.07 2.65
C VAL A 330 -3.30 14.37 3.44
N ARG A 331 -3.15 14.29 4.76
CA ARG A 331 -3.11 15.48 5.63
C ARG A 331 -1.84 16.32 5.44
N GLU A 332 -0.73 15.68 5.10
CA GLU A 332 0.56 16.34 4.96
C GLU A 332 0.82 16.85 3.53
N SER A 333 0.08 16.45 2.53
CA SER A 333 0.24 16.94 1.15
C SER A 333 -0.55 18.23 0.90
N ASP A 334 -0.09 19.06 -0.04
CA ASP A 334 -0.80 20.29 -0.42
C ASP A 334 -2.12 20.00 -1.13
N MET A 335 -2.16 18.91 -1.89
CA MET A 335 -3.34 18.42 -2.59
C MET A 335 -3.47 16.90 -2.45
N SER A 336 -4.68 16.39 -2.60
CA SER A 336 -4.92 14.95 -2.62
C SER A 336 -5.99 14.53 -3.61
N LEU A 337 -5.85 13.35 -4.18
CA LEU A 337 -6.88 12.67 -4.96
C LEU A 337 -7.13 11.29 -4.37
N MET A 338 -8.34 11.07 -3.86
CA MET A 338 -8.74 9.76 -3.34
C MET A 338 -9.04 8.79 -4.49
N THR A 339 -8.49 7.57 -4.46
CA THR A 339 -8.69 6.56 -5.51
C THR A 339 -10.07 5.94 -5.49
N ARG A 340 -10.77 5.96 -4.34
CA ARG A 340 -12.12 5.42 -4.14
C ARG A 340 -12.22 3.91 -4.43
N ALA A 341 -11.16 3.16 -4.15
CA ALA A 341 -11.17 1.70 -4.29
C ALA A 341 -12.03 0.99 -3.22
N GLY A 342 -12.47 1.72 -2.19
CA GLY A 342 -13.06 1.10 -1.02
C GLY A 342 -12.03 0.31 -0.18
N PRO A 343 -12.47 -0.43 0.85
CA PRO A 343 -11.58 -1.27 1.65
C PRO A 343 -10.92 -2.35 0.80
N GLU A 344 -9.61 -2.51 0.93
CA GLU A 344 -8.83 -3.59 0.33
C GLU A 344 -8.12 -4.33 1.46
N ILE A 345 -8.56 -5.57 1.73
CA ILE A 345 -8.17 -6.37 2.90
C ILE A 345 -7.05 -7.36 2.56
N GLY A 346 -7.10 -7.95 1.37
CA GLY A 346 -6.05 -8.83 0.89
C GLY A 346 -4.69 -8.12 0.92
N VAL A 347 -3.65 -8.78 1.45
CA VAL A 347 -2.31 -8.18 1.57
C VAL A 347 -1.77 -7.77 0.20
N ALA A 348 -1.88 -8.65 -0.79
CA ALA A 348 -1.49 -8.35 -2.16
C ALA A 348 -2.49 -7.39 -2.83
N SER A 349 -2.07 -6.18 -3.17
CA SER A 349 -2.94 -5.17 -3.76
C SER A 349 -3.45 -5.54 -5.15
N THR A 350 -4.74 -5.28 -5.41
CA THR A 350 -5.43 -5.55 -6.67
C THR A 350 -6.19 -4.32 -7.18
N LYS A 351 -7.37 -4.05 -6.64
CA LYS A 351 -8.20 -2.91 -7.04
C LYS A 351 -7.59 -1.55 -6.69
N ALA A 352 -6.75 -1.48 -5.66
CA ALA A 352 -6.00 -0.26 -5.36
C ALA A 352 -5.03 0.09 -6.49
N PHE A 353 -4.37 -0.88 -7.12
CA PHE A 353 -3.49 -0.65 -8.27
C PHE A 353 -4.25 -0.08 -9.46
N THR A 354 -5.35 -0.71 -9.85
CA THR A 354 -6.14 -0.26 -11.02
C THR A 354 -6.76 1.10 -10.80
N THR A 355 -7.24 1.40 -9.58
CA THR A 355 -7.76 2.74 -9.25
C THR A 355 -6.65 3.80 -9.15
N GLN A 356 -5.42 3.44 -8.76
CA GLN A 356 -4.25 4.32 -8.87
C GLN A 356 -3.93 4.64 -10.33
N LEU A 357 -4.00 3.65 -11.23
CA LEU A 357 -3.83 3.90 -12.67
C LEU A 357 -4.92 4.85 -13.22
N ILE A 358 -6.18 4.70 -12.79
CA ILE A 358 -7.25 5.66 -13.13
C ILE A 358 -6.89 7.07 -12.64
N ALA A 359 -6.50 7.20 -11.37
CA ALA A 359 -6.14 8.49 -10.79
C ALA A 359 -4.96 9.15 -11.53
N LEU A 360 -3.96 8.36 -11.93
CA LEU A 360 -2.81 8.81 -12.70
C LEU A 360 -3.16 9.21 -14.14
N MET A 361 -4.12 8.52 -14.77
CA MET A 361 -4.64 8.93 -16.07
C MET A 361 -5.42 10.24 -15.94
N LEU A 362 -6.25 10.42 -14.91
CA LEU A 362 -6.93 11.68 -14.62
C LEU A 362 -5.91 12.81 -14.36
N LEU A 363 -4.82 12.55 -13.63
CA LEU A 363 -3.72 13.50 -13.45
C LEU A 363 -3.09 13.86 -14.79
N THR A 364 -2.79 12.88 -15.63
CA THR A 364 -2.21 13.09 -16.96
C THR A 364 -3.07 14.01 -17.81
N LEU A 365 -4.38 13.73 -17.88
CA LEU A 365 -5.33 14.53 -18.65
C LEU A 365 -5.49 15.95 -18.06
N SER A 366 -5.45 16.08 -16.72
CA SER A 366 -5.53 17.37 -16.03
C SER A 366 -4.30 18.24 -16.29
N VAL A 367 -3.10 17.67 -16.21
CA VAL A 367 -1.85 18.35 -16.54
C VAL A 367 -1.82 18.71 -18.04
N SER A 368 -2.23 17.79 -18.92
CA SER A 368 -2.35 18.01 -20.36
C SER A 368 -3.23 19.23 -20.66
N LYS A 369 -4.43 19.28 -20.07
CA LYS A 369 -5.37 20.40 -20.19
C LYS A 369 -4.78 21.71 -19.66
N ALA A 370 -4.15 21.68 -18.49
CA ALA A 370 -3.52 22.86 -17.89
C ALA A 370 -2.35 23.41 -18.72
N LYS A 371 -1.69 22.55 -19.52
CA LYS A 371 -0.62 22.91 -20.47
C LYS A 371 -1.15 23.35 -21.84
N GLY A 372 -2.47 23.36 -22.06
CA GLY A 372 -3.06 23.70 -23.33
C GLY A 372 -2.79 22.68 -24.45
N GLN A 373 -2.49 21.42 -24.08
CA GLN A 373 -2.38 20.33 -25.05
C GLN A 373 -3.76 20.00 -25.64
N PRO A 374 -3.82 19.40 -26.84
CA PRO A 374 -5.08 18.98 -27.44
C PRO A 374 -5.87 18.03 -26.52
N GLU A 375 -7.19 18.22 -26.49
CA GLU A 375 -8.07 17.28 -25.79
C GLU A 375 -7.94 15.88 -26.36
N GLN A 376 -8.18 14.88 -25.50
CA GLN A 376 -8.07 13.45 -25.84
C GLN A 376 -9.45 12.76 -25.73
N PRO A 377 -10.42 13.08 -26.60
CA PRO A 377 -11.79 12.56 -26.50
C PRO A 377 -11.85 11.04 -26.62
N GLU A 378 -10.92 10.43 -27.35
CA GLU A 378 -10.84 8.97 -27.49
C GLU A 378 -10.47 8.29 -26.17
N ILE A 379 -9.55 8.87 -25.39
CA ILE A 379 -9.20 8.37 -24.06
C ILE A 379 -10.38 8.56 -23.10
N ILE A 380 -11.09 9.68 -23.18
CA ILE A 380 -12.28 9.95 -22.37
C ILE A 380 -13.36 8.87 -22.63
N GLY A 381 -13.68 8.63 -23.90
CA GLY A 381 -14.62 7.57 -24.28
C GLY A 381 -14.17 6.17 -23.85
N ALA A 382 -12.88 5.88 -23.98
CA ALA A 382 -12.30 4.62 -23.57
C ALA A 382 -12.35 4.42 -22.03
N LEU A 383 -12.12 5.49 -21.23
CA LEU A 383 -12.28 5.44 -19.75
C LEU A 383 -13.73 5.12 -19.36
N GLN A 384 -14.71 5.70 -20.05
CA GLN A 384 -16.13 5.43 -19.80
C GLN A 384 -16.52 3.98 -20.14
N ALA A 385 -15.90 3.40 -21.17
CA ALA A 385 -16.15 2.00 -21.58
C ALA A 385 -15.37 0.98 -20.77
N LEU A 386 -14.32 1.39 -20.04
CA LEU A 386 -13.38 0.51 -19.36
C LEU A 386 -14.03 -0.47 -18.34
N PRO A 387 -15.01 -0.05 -17.50
CA PRO A 387 -15.67 -0.99 -16.58
C PRO A 387 -16.30 -2.21 -17.28
N ALA A 388 -16.92 -1.98 -18.44
CA ALA A 388 -17.52 -3.07 -19.23
C ALA A 388 -16.47 -3.99 -19.84
N LEU A 389 -15.33 -3.45 -20.30
CA LEU A 389 -14.21 -4.26 -20.77
C LEU A 389 -13.58 -5.08 -19.66
N CYS A 390 -13.41 -4.50 -18.46
CA CYS A 390 -12.94 -5.24 -17.28
C CYS A 390 -13.87 -6.40 -16.95
N GLN A 391 -15.20 -6.21 -17.02
CA GLN A 391 -16.16 -7.28 -16.81
C GLN A 391 -16.01 -8.41 -17.84
N GLN A 392 -15.71 -8.10 -19.09
CA GLN A 392 -15.45 -9.11 -20.12
C GLN A 392 -14.17 -9.92 -19.79
N VAL A 393 -13.09 -9.26 -19.35
CA VAL A 393 -11.85 -9.94 -18.94
C VAL A 393 -12.07 -10.84 -17.73
N LEU A 394 -12.85 -10.39 -16.74
CA LEU A 394 -13.21 -11.22 -15.58
C LEU A 394 -14.03 -12.44 -15.97
N GLY A 395 -14.78 -12.39 -17.07
CA GLY A 395 -15.46 -13.54 -17.67
C GLY A 395 -14.50 -14.65 -18.17
N LEU A 396 -13.21 -14.36 -18.30
CA LEU A 396 -12.18 -15.34 -18.67
C LEU A 396 -11.63 -16.13 -17.47
N ASP A 397 -12.11 -15.88 -16.25
CA ASP A 397 -11.62 -16.45 -15.00
C ASP A 397 -11.42 -17.98 -15.08
N ARG A 398 -12.40 -18.71 -15.59
CA ARG A 398 -12.29 -20.16 -15.76
C ARG A 398 -11.19 -20.60 -16.72
N GLN A 399 -10.94 -19.84 -17.78
CA GLN A 399 -9.86 -20.15 -18.74
C GLN A 399 -8.49 -19.90 -18.08
N ILE A 400 -8.38 -18.85 -17.26
CA ILE A 400 -7.17 -18.52 -16.51
C ILE A 400 -6.91 -19.57 -15.42
N GLU A 401 -7.94 -20.06 -14.74
CA GLU A 401 -7.83 -21.17 -13.80
C GLU A 401 -7.27 -22.44 -14.47
N VAL A 402 -7.73 -22.78 -15.66
CA VAL A 402 -7.16 -23.91 -16.42
C VAL A 402 -5.71 -23.65 -16.81
N LEU A 403 -5.39 -22.43 -17.24
CA LEU A 403 -4.03 -22.02 -17.61
C LEU A 403 -3.07 -22.12 -16.42
N SER A 404 -3.54 -21.78 -15.21
CA SER A 404 -2.73 -21.76 -13.99
C SER A 404 -2.20 -23.14 -13.59
N GLN A 405 -2.83 -24.23 -14.02
CA GLN A 405 -2.39 -25.61 -13.72
C GLN A 405 -0.98 -25.89 -14.20
N ALA A 406 -0.52 -25.20 -15.26
CA ALA A 406 0.86 -25.33 -15.74
C ALA A 406 1.91 -24.82 -14.75
N PHE A 407 1.50 -24.08 -13.71
CA PHE A 407 2.39 -23.48 -12.73
C PHE A 407 2.46 -24.26 -11.41
N ALA A 408 1.66 -25.30 -11.22
CA ALA A 408 1.52 -26.02 -9.95
C ALA A 408 2.88 -26.47 -9.37
N GLU A 409 3.72 -27.06 -10.22
CA GLU A 409 5.03 -27.60 -9.86
C GLU A 409 6.20 -26.63 -10.18
N LYS A 410 5.90 -25.41 -10.65
CA LYS A 410 6.95 -24.47 -11.02
C LYS A 410 7.47 -23.68 -9.81
N HIS A 411 8.77 -23.39 -9.83
CA HIS A 411 9.46 -22.60 -8.81
C HIS A 411 9.92 -21.23 -9.31
N HIS A 412 9.99 -21.07 -10.62
CA HIS A 412 10.46 -19.86 -11.29
C HIS A 412 9.49 -19.47 -12.40
N ALA A 413 9.42 -18.19 -12.72
CA ALA A 413 8.66 -17.66 -13.86
C ALA A 413 9.28 -16.34 -14.35
N LEU A 414 9.25 -16.12 -15.66
CA LEU A 414 9.64 -14.85 -16.26
C LEU A 414 8.42 -14.12 -16.80
N PHE A 415 8.39 -12.81 -16.60
CA PHE A 415 7.37 -11.93 -17.17
C PHE A 415 7.99 -10.97 -18.16
N LEU A 416 7.34 -10.77 -19.29
CA LEU A 416 7.84 -9.93 -20.37
C LEU A 416 6.83 -8.86 -20.74
N GLY A 417 7.28 -7.62 -20.82
CA GLY A 417 6.51 -6.49 -21.32
C GLY A 417 7.39 -5.53 -22.12
N ARG A 418 6.76 -4.63 -22.85
CA ARG A 418 7.45 -3.55 -23.56
C ARG A 418 6.74 -2.21 -23.29
N GLY A 419 7.50 -1.09 -23.34
CA GLY A 419 6.92 0.22 -23.09
C GLY A 419 6.15 0.29 -21.78
N ALA A 420 4.93 0.82 -21.80
CA ALA A 420 4.04 0.92 -20.64
C ALA A 420 3.60 -0.44 -20.07
N HIS A 421 3.84 -1.55 -20.80
CA HIS A 421 3.50 -2.91 -20.36
C HIS A 421 4.64 -3.60 -19.61
N TYR A 422 5.85 -3.05 -19.61
CA TYR A 422 6.91 -3.54 -18.72
C TYR A 422 6.54 -3.38 -17.23
N PRO A 423 6.07 -2.22 -16.76
CA PRO A 423 5.55 -2.11 -15.40
C PRO A 423 4.39 -3.06 -15.07
N ILE A 424 3.56 -3.43 -16.06
CA ILE A 424 2.49 -4.43 -15.87
C ILE A 424 3.06 -5.83 -15.71
N ALA A 425 4.10 -6.15 -16.46
CA ALA A 425 4.84 -7.40 -16.27
C ALA A 425 5.51 -7.47 -14.89
N LEU A 426 6.07 -6.35 -14.40
CA LEU A 426 6.60 -6.24 -13.02
C LEU A 426 5.50 -6.48 -11.99
N GLU A 427 4.31 -5.89 -12.18
CA GLU A 427 3.19 -6.07 -11.27
C GLU A 427 2.67 -7.51 -11.28
N GLY A 428 2.56 -8.15 -12.44
CA GLY A 428 2.20 -9.57 -12.54
C GLY A 428 3.21 -10.48 -11.83
N ALA A 429 4.51 -10.22 -12.02
CA ALA A 429 5.57 -10.95 -11.34
C ALA A 429 5.54 -10.74 -9.82
N LEU A 430 5.26 -9.50 -9.37
CA LEU A 430 5.10 -9.18 -7.96
C LEU A 430 3.92 -9.96 -7.36
N LYS A 431 2.74 -9.91 -7.98
CA LYS A 431 1.57 -10.66 -7.49
C LYS A 431 1.84 -12.15 -7.41
N LEU A 432 2.44 -12.73 -8.43
CA LEU A 432 2.75 -14.16 -8.44
C LEU A 432 3.70 -14.55 -7.29
N LYS A 433 4.78 -13.78 -7.08
CA LYS A 433 5.74 -14.09 -6.00
C LYS A 433 5.15 -13.89 -4.59
N GLU A 434 4.35 -12.85 -4.40
CA GLU A 434 3.77 -12.53 -3.08
C GLU A 434 2.91 -13.67 -2.53
N ILE A 435 2.04 -14.24 -3.36
CA ILE A 435 1.00 -15.16 -2.91
C ILE A 435 1.26 -16.62 -3.24
N SER A 436 2.08 -16.94 -4.25
CA SER A 436 2.40 -18.32 -4.63
C SER A 436 3.81 -18.78 -4.22
N TYR A 437 4.66 -17.82 -3.81
CA TYR A 437 6.08 -18.02 -3.49
C TYR A 437 6.93 -18.55 -4.66
N ILE A 438 6.42 -18.46 -5.89
CA ILE A 438 7.22 -18.68 -7.10
C ILE A 438 8.17 -17.50 -7.25
N HIS A 439 9.46 -17.77 -7.47
CA HIS A 439 10.42 -16.71 -7.80
C HIS A 439 10.11 -16.17 -9.20
N ALA A 440 9.40 -15.07 -9.26
CA ALA A 440 8.98 -14.44 -10.49
C ALA A 440 9.71 -13.11 -10.71
N GLU A 441 10.24 -12.90 -11.90
CA GLU A 441 10.92 -11.68 -12.31
C GLU A 441 10.34 -11.15 -13.61
N ALA A 442 10.45 -9.84 -13.83
CA ALA A 442 10.01 -9.23 -15.07
C ALA A 442 11.13 -8.44 -15.74
N TYR A 443 11.15 -8.50 -17.05
CA TYR A 443 12.13 -7.78 -17.87
C TYR A 443 11.45 -7.06 -19.04
N PRO A 444 12.00 -5.92 -19.47
CA PRO A 444 11.69 -5.42 -20.81
C PRO A 444 12.08 -6.50 -21.81
N ALA A 445 11.16 -6.96 -22.67
CA ALA A 445 11.43 -8.10 -23.54
C ALA A 445 12.67 -7.88 -24.44
N GLY A 446 13.04 -6.62 -24.73
CA GLY A 446 14.27 -6.29 -25.44
C GLY A 446 15.56 -6.63 -24.70
N GLU A 447 15.51 -6.71 -23.36
CA GLU A 447 16.66 -7.03 -22.51
C GLU A 447 16.95 -8.53 -22.37
N LEU A 448 16.11 -9.41 -22.93
CA LEU A 448 16.31 -10.86 -22.88
C LEU A 448 17.74 -11.28 -23.28
N LYS A 449 18.28 -10.65 -24.33
CA LYS A 449 19.63 -10.98 -24.87
C LYS A 449 20.78 -10.56 -23.94
N HIS A 450 20.49 -9.70 -22.95
CA HIS A 450 21.49 -9.16 -22.04
C HIS A 450 21.56 -9.91 -20.69
N GLY A 451 21.17 -11.20 -20.71
CA GLY A 451 21.27 -12.08 -19.55
C GLY A 451 20.07 -13.02 -19.36
N PRO A 452 18.82 -12.50 -19.22
CA PRO A 452 17.67 -13.30 -18.83
C PRO A 452 17.39 -14.51 -19.73
N LEU A 453 17.76 -14.45 -21.01
CA LEU A 453 17.59 -15.52 -21.97
C LEU A 453 18.36 -16.80 -21.60
N ALA A 454 19.42 -16.68 -20.77
CA ALA A 454 20.16 -17.82 -20.24
C ALA A 454 19.34 -18.68 -19.26
N LEU A 455 18.27 -18.11 -18.68
CA LEU A 455 17.37 -18.81 -17.75
C LEU A 455 16.26 -19.57 -18.45
N VAL A 456 16.10 -19.40 -19.77
CA VAL A 456 14.97 -19.96 -20.52
C VAL A 456 15.28 -21.39 -20.91
N ASP A 457 14.45 -22.30 -20.43
CA ASP A 457 14.42 -23.74 -20.78
C ASP A 457 12.96 -24.24 -20.78
N SER A 458 12.77 -25.57 -20.94
CA SER A 458 11.45 -26.19 -20.95
C SER A 458 10.70 -26.14 -19.61
N GLU A 459 11.39 -25.84 -18.49
CA GLU A 459 10.81 -25.77 -17.16
C GLU A 459 10.46 -24.33 -16.76
N MET A 460 10.93 -23.34 -17.52
CA MET A 460 10.68 -21.93 -17.25
C MET A 460 9.42 -21.43 -17.99
N PRO A 461 8.29 -21.20 -17.29
CA PRO A 461 7.15 -20.51 -17.89
C PRO A 461 7.51 -19.04 -18.12
N VAL A 462 7.21 -18.55 -19.32
CA VAL A 462 7.41 -17.15 -19.71
C VAL A 462 6.07 -16.52 -20.03
N ILE A 463 5.66 -15.59 -19.19
CA ILE A 463 4.41 -14.84 -19.31
C ILE A 463 4.67 -13.56 -20.09
N SER A 464 3.89 -13.30 -21.13
CA SER A 464 4.03 -12.10 -21.95
C SER A 464 2.75 -11.31 -22.06
N VAL A 465 2.85 -9.98 -21.86
CA VAL A 465 1.80 -9.01 -22.12
C VAL A 465 1.96 -8.48 -23.54
N ALA A 466 1.02 -8.82 -24.42
CA ALA A 466 1.10 -8.57 -25.86
C ALA A 466 -0.09 -7.73 -26.38
N PRO A 467 -0.13 -6.41 -26.08
CA PRO A 467 -1.13 -5.52 -26.64
C PRO A 467 -0.91 -5.33 -28.14
N ASN A 468 -1.94 -4.83 -28.83
CA ASN A 468 -1.84 -4.41 -30.21
C ASN A 468 -1.34 -2.96 -30.29
N ASP A 469 -0.02 -2.78 -30.19
CA ASP A 469 0.67 -1.49 -30.21
C ASP A 469 1.87 -1.47 -31.16
N ASP A 470 2.53 -0.33 -31.28
CA ASP A 470 3.70 -0.11 -32.14
C ASP A 470 4.91 -1.02 -31.82
N LEU A 471 4.93 -1.65 -30.64
CA LEU A 471 6.01 -2.51 -30.19
C LEU A 471 5.72 -4.00 -30.41
N LEU A 472 4.51 -4.34 -30.89
CA LEU A 472 4.05 -5.72 -31.04
C LEU A 472 4.98 -6.60 -31.88
N GLU A 473 5.40 -6.13 -33.05
CA GLU A 473 6.27 -6.92 -33.94
C GLU A 473 7.65 -7.17 -33.31
N LYS A 474 8.15 -6.21 -32.52
CA LYS A 474 9.38 -6.40 -31.75
C LYS A 474 9.18 -7.41 -30.62
N LEU A 475 8.03 -7.39 -29.96
CA LEU A 475 7.67 -8.35 -28.94
C LEU A 475 7.56 -9.77 -29.54
N LYS A 476 6.86 -9.94 -30.66
CA LYS A 476 6.78 -11.22 -31.38
C LYS A 476 8.17 -11.80 -31.68
N SER A 477 9.11 -10.97 -32.12
CA SER A 477 10.50 -11.38 -32.32
C SER A 477 11.15 -11.91 -31.03
N ASN A 478 10.93 -11.24 -29.91
CA ASN A 478 11.45 -11.68 -28.61
C ASN A 478 10.80 -13.02 -28.16
N LEU A 479 9.50 -13.22 -28.41
CA LEU A 479 8.83 -14.48 -28.11
C LEU A 479 9.39 -15.65 -28.96
N GLN A 480 9.75 -15.41 -30.20
CA GLN A 480 10.43 -16.41 -31.04
C GLN A 480 11.80 -16.82 -30.45
N GLU A 481 12.53 -15.90 -29.85
CA GLU A 481 13.82 -16.19 -29.20
C GLU A 481 13.65 -17.06 -27.95
N VAL A 482 12.61 -16.85 -27.16
CA VAL A 482 12.22 -17.68 -26.02
C VAL A 482 11.88 -19.10 -26.52
N ARG A 483 11.02 -19.16 -27.53
CA ARG A 483 10.55 -20.40 -28.14
C ARG A 483 11.69 -21.27 -28.70
N ALA A 484 12.65 -20.63 -29.40
CA ALA A 484 13.81 -21.29 -29.96
C ALA A 484 14.71 -21.99 -28.92
N ARG A 485 14.51 -21.67 -27.61
CA ARG A 485 15.23 -22.26 -26.47
C ARG A 485 14.37 -23.22 -25.65
N GLY A 486 13.18 -23.55 -26.17
CA GLY A 486 12.25 -24.47 -25.52
C GLY A 486 11.40 -23.87 -24.42
N GLY A 487 11.44 -22.54 -24.23
CA GLY A 487 10.61 -21.88 -23.22
C GLY A 487 9.12 -22.02 -23.49
N GLN A 488 8.35 -22.22 -22.42
CA GLN A 488 6.88 -22.30 -22.45
C GLN A 488 6.27 -20.92 -22.41
N LEU A 489 5.57 -20.51 -23.46
CA LEU A 489 4.98 -19.19 -23.58
C LEU A 489 3.52 -19.16 -23.12
N PHE A 490 3.19 -18.18 -22.26
CA PHE A 490 1.84 -17.82 -21.83
C PHE A 490 1.59 -16.37 -22.26
N VAL A 491 0.83 -16.19 -23.34
CA VAL A 491 0.69 -14.88 -23.98
C VAL A 491 -0.70 -14.34 -23.74
N PHE A 492 -0.78 -13.22 -23.04
CA PHE A 492 -2.00 -12.43 -22.87
C PHE A 492 -2.02 -11.41 -24.01
N ALA A 493 -2.86 -11.63 -25.00
CA ALA A 493 -2.81 -10.94 -26.28
C ALA A 493 -4.15 -10.29 -26.64
N ASP A 494 -4.09 -9.10 -27.27
CA ASP A 494 -5.24 -8.56 -27.99
C ASP A 494 -5.69 -9.53 -29.08
N GLN A 495 -6.98 -9.71 -29.24
CA GLN A 495 -7.57 -10.63 -30.24
C GLN A 495 -7.12 -10.35 -31.69
N LYS A 496 -6.64 -9.12 -31.99
CA LYS A 496 -6.14 -8.74 -33.33
C LYS A 496 -4.66 -9.02 -33.54
N VAL A 497 -3.95 -9.47 -32.52
CA VAL A 497 -2.49 -9.69 -32.57
C VAL A 497 -2.07 -10.83 -33.51
N GLY A 498 -2.97 -11.82 -33.70
CA GLY A 498 -2.73 -12.94 -34.62
C GLY A 498 -1.67 -13.93 -34.12
N ILE A 499 -1.47 -14.05 -32.81
CA ILE A 499 -0.68 -15.13 -32.20
C ILE A 499 -1.65 -16.27 -31.87
N SER A 500 -1.38 -17.46 -32.37
CA SER A 500 -2.22 -18.64 -32.13
C SER A 500 -1.58 -19.59 -31.15
N SER A 501 -2.41 -20.26 -30.32
CA SER A 501 -1.95 -21.32 -29.43
C SER A 501 -1.35 -22.50 -30.20
N GLN A 502 -0.26 -23.05 -29.68
CA GLN A 502 0.48 -24.20 -30.17
C GLN A 502 0.93 -25.01 -28.94
N ASP A 503 1.64 -26.13 -29.15
CA ASP A 503 2.08 -27.00 -28.04
C ASP A 503 2.92 -26.24 -26.98
N ASP A 504 3.75 -25.28 -27.41
CA ASP A 504 4.67 -24.48 -26.62
C ASP A 504 4.18 -23.04 -26.39
N ILE A 505 3.02 -22.68 -26.94
CA ILE A 505 2.41 -21.34 -26.78
C ILE A 505 0.95 -21.47 -26.37
N ARG A 506 0.61 -20.94 -25.21
CA ARG A 506 -0.77 -20.80 -24.74
C ARG A 506 -1.16 -19.34 -24.82
N VAL A 507 -2.20 -19.03 -25.59
CA VAL A 507 -2.68 -17.66 -25.78
C VAL A 507 -4.01 -17.50 -25.08
N LEU A 508 -4.13 -16.44 -24.27
CA LEU A 508 -5.39 -15.92 -23.76
C LEU A 508 -5.71 -14.64 -24.53
N GLU A 509 -6.79 -14.67 -25.30
CA GLU A 509 -7.24 -13.51 -26.06
C GLU A 509 -8.04 -12.55 -25.18
N LEU A 510 -7.67 -11.27 -25.22
CA LEU A 510 -8.30 -10.18 -24.49
C LEU A 510 -9.08 -9.27 -25.47
N PRO A 511 -10.17 -8.63 -25.01
CA PRO A 511 -10.90 -7.69 -25.82
C PRO A 511 -10.04 -6.48 -26.22
N GLU A 512 -10.37 -5.91 -27.37
CA GLU A 512 -9.73 -4.69 -27.85
C GLU A 512 -9.95 -3.53 -26.87
N VAL A 513 -8.90 -2.79 -26.57
CA VAL A 513 -8.92 -1.62 -25.73
C VAL A 513 -8.04 -0.52 -26.31
N HIS A 514 -8.37 0.74 -26.05
CA HIS A 514 -7.52 1.87 -26.42
C HIS A 514 -6.12 1.70 -25.80
N GLU A 515 -5.06 1.93 -26.57
CA GLU A 515 -3.65 1.68 -26.16
C GLU A 515 -3.28 2.31 -24.82
N ALA A 516 -3.78 3.53 -24.53
CA ALA A 516 -3.54 4.22 -23.27
C ALA A 516 -4.09 3.46 -22.06
N LEU A 517 -5.15 2.67 -22.22
CA LEU A 517 -5.81 1.94 -21.12
C LEU A 517 -5.47 0.45 -21.12
N ALA A 518 -4.71 -0.03 -22.10
CA ALA A 518 -4.24 -1.40 -22.14
C ALA A 518 -3.48 -1.80 -20.87
N PRO A 519 -2.62 -0.97 -20.25
CA PRO A 519 -1.98 -1.30 -18.97
C PRO A 519 -2.98 -1.69 -17.87
N LEU A 520 -4.11 -0.99 -17.78
CA LEU A 520 -5.20 -1.30 -16.83
C LEU A 520 -5.82 -2.67 -17.12
N LEU A 521 -6.25 -2.88 -18.37
CA LEU A 521 -6.99 -4.08 -18.75
C LEU A 521 -6.14 -5.35 -18.60
N TYR A 522 -4.88 -5.28 -18.99
CA TYR A 522 -3.95 -6.42 -18.95
C TYR A 522 -3.48 -6.79 -17.54
N THR A 523 -3.72 -5.93 -16.56
CA THR A 523 -3.44 -6.24 -15.15
C THR A 523 -4.38 -7.33 -14.61
N LEU A 524 -5.66 -7.28 -14.98
CA LEU A 524 -6.69 -8.16 -14.42
C LEU A 524 -6.38 -9.66 -14.63
N PRO A 525 -6.08 -10.12 -15.83
CA PRO A 525 -5.79 -11.54 -16.06
C PRO A 525 -4.51 -11.99 -15.36
N LEU A 526 -3.52 -11.11 -15.13
CA LEU A 526 -2.31 -11.45 -14.37
C LEU A 526 -2.61 -11.60 -12.87
N GLN A 527 -3.52 -10.80 -12.33
CA GLN A 527 -4.01 -10.94 -10.96
C GLN A 527 -4.77 -12.27 -10.78
N LEU A 528 -5.66 -12.62 -11.71
CA LEU A 528 -6.39 -13.89 -11.69
C LEU A 528 -5.43 -15.09 -11.84
N LEU A 529 -4.43 -15.01 -12.73
CA LEU A 529 -3.42 -16.06 -12.86
C LEU A 529 -2.69 -16.29 -11.53
N SER A 530 -2.21 -15.21 -10.90
CA SER A 530 -1.50 -15.28 -9.62
C SER A 530 -2.38 -15.88 -8.53
N TYR A 531 -3.65 -15.47 -8.46
CA TYR A 531 -4.65 -15.99 -7.54
C TYR A 531 -4.83 -17.50 -7.70
N HIS A 532 -5.13 -17.98 -8.91
CA HIS A 532 -5.37 -19.40 -9.15
C HIS A 532 -4.11 -20.24 -8.90
N VAL A 533 -2.93 -19.76 -9.27
CA VAL A 533 -1.67 -20.45 -8.95
C VAL A 533 -1.47 -20.57 -7.44
N ALA A 534 -1.75 -19.53 -6.66
CA ALA A 534 -1.64 -19.57 -5.21
C ALA A 534 -2.63 -20.58 -4.59
N VAL A 535 -3.87 -20.61 -5.07
CA VAL A 535 -4.90 -21.57 -4.64
C VAL A 535 -4.45 -23.01 -4.95
N LEU A 536 -3.88 -23.27 -6.12
CA LEU A 536 -3.35 -24.59 -6.50
C LEU A 536 -2.18 -25.03 -5.61
N LYS A 537 -1.31 -24.09 -5.26
CA LYS A 537 -0.17 -24.36 -4.36
C LYS A 537 -0.57 -24.47 -2.89
N GLY A 538 -1.83 -24.17 -2.55
CA GLY A 538 -2.35 -24.24 -1.18
C GLY A 538 -1.76 -23.19 -0.24
N THR A 539 -1.28 -22.06 -0.77
CA THR A 539 -0.76 -20.95 0.03
C THR A 539 -1.89 -20.06 0.54
N ASP A 540 -1.64 -19.30 1.59
CA ASP A 540 -2.58 -18.28 2.06
C ASP A 540 -2.58 -17.10 1.09
N VAL A 541 -3.73 -16.89 0.42
CA VAL A 541 -3.88 -15.85 -0.61
C VAL A 541 -4.07 -14.47 0.00
N ASP A 542 -4.86 -14.40 1.08
CA ASP A 542 -5.22 -13.13 1.71
C ASP A 542 -4.13 -12.62 2.65
N GLN A 543 -3.41 -13.56 3.31
CA GLN A 543 -2.36 -13.27 4.29
C GLN A 543 -1.09 -14.09 4.01
N PRO A 544 -0.37 -13.78 2.94
CA PRO A 544 0.86 -14.49 2.61
C PRO A 544 1.93 -14.27 3.69
N ARG A 545 2.74 -15.32 3.92
CA ARG A 545 3.78 -15.30 4.95
C ARG A 545 4.74 -14.12 4.76
N ASN A 546 5.21 -13.55 5.88
CA ASN A 546 6.24 -12.51 5.93
C ASN A 546 5.85 -11.18 5.27
N LEU A 547 4.58 -10.98 4.94
CA LEU A 547 4.08 -9.73 4.36
C LEU A 547 3.00 -9.11 5.24
N ALA A 548 2.87 -7.80 5.17
CA ALA A 548 1.83 -7.03 5.82
C ALA A 548 1.12 -6.14 4.80
N LYS A 549 -0.17 -5.83 5.04
CA LYS A 549 -0.97 -4.98 4.14
C LYS A 549 -0.38 -3.57 4.01
N SER A 550 0.12 -3.02 5.09
CA SER A 550 0.77 -1.70 5.12
C SER A 550 2.11 -1.80 5.85
N VAL A 551 3.15 -1.24 5.26
CA VAL A 551 4.49 -1.15 5.85
C VAL A 551 4.57 0.20 6.55
N THR A 552 4.24 0.21 7.83
CA THR A 552 4.15 1.42 8.67
C THR A 552 5.43 1.68 9.47
N VAL A 553 6.40 0.80 9.33
CA VAL A 553 7.71 0.81 10.03
C VAL A 553 8.81 0.56 9.01
N GLU A 554 10.01 1.02 9.33
CA GLU A 554 11.22 0.84 8.54
C GLU A 554 11.97 -0.43 8.94
#